data_530286a8994e34e3826fb2336b8255bb
#
_entry.id   530286a8994e34e3826fb2336b8255bb
#
_cell.length_a   1.000
_cell.length_b   1.000
_cell.length_c   1.000
_cell.angle_alpha   90.00
_cell.angle_beta   90.00
_cell.angle_gamma   90.00
#
_symmetry.space_group_name_H-M   'P 1'
#
loop_
_entity.id
_entity.type
_entity.pdbx_description
1 polymer ?
#
loop_
_entity_poly.entity_id
_entity_poly.type
_entity_poly.pdbx_seq_one_letter_code
_entity_poly.pdbx_strand_id
1 'polypeptide(L)'
;MKKLTKRVGALLSIGCATFLGLFHTSCDRTGGGGKYGPYVNYDVTAKVQTPEGEPIEGLEVTLLKRSENSEGDFVPWSKIGRTNANGIAYVHDGLSGFGGAMLYVRAVDVDGVKNGRWETKVDSVAITPSDIHKFHPETFGYQGTIKKEITLTMELVRND
;
A
#
# COMPACT_ATOMS: atom_id res chain seq x y z
N MET A 1 42.50 32.82 37.48
CA MET A 1 41.63 31.80 36.90
C MET A 1 40.57 32.46 36.02
N LYS A 2 40.90 32.91 34.81
CA LYS A 2 39.94 33.51 33.85
C LYS A 2 40.53 33.41 32.43
N LYS A 3 40.62 32.21 31.85
CA LYS A 3 40.97 32.06 30.41
C LYS A 3 40.53 30.72 29.79
N LEU A 4 39.58 29.98 30.39
CA LEU A 4 39.20 28.69 29.84
C LEU A 4 37.79 28.63 29.18
N THR A 5 36.99 29.70 29.30
CA THR A 5 35.62 29.70 28.86
C THR A 5 35.37 30.25 27.45
N LYS A 6 36.41 30.74 26.76
CA LYS A 6 36.25 31.32 25.40
C LYS A 6 36.55 30.37 24.24
N ARG A 7 37.00 29.13 24.49
CA ARG A 7 37.33 28.19 23.41
C ARG A 7 36.32 27.09 23.18
N VAL A 8 35.32 26.95 24.06
CA VAL A 8 34.28 25.91 23.90
C VAL A 8 33.09 26.37 23.02
N GLY A 9 32.87 27.70 22.94
CA GLY A 9 31.80 28.28 22.15
C GLY A 9 32.01 28.27 20.63
N ALA A 10 33.25 28.14 20.18
CA ALA A 10 33.55 28.22 18.73
C ALA A 10 33.50 26.86 18.02
N LEU A 11 33.50 25.75 18.76
CA LEU A 11 33.46 24.40 18.18
C LEU A 11 32.03 23.87 18.00
N LEU A 12 31.06 24.47 18.67
CA LEU A 12 29.62 24.08 18.54
C LEU A 12 28.90 24.76 17.38
N SER A 13 29.43 25.84 16.84
CA SER A 13 28.83 26.55 15.70
C SER A 13 29.24 26.01 14.33
N ILE A 14 30.27 25.17 14.25
CA ILE A 14 30.69 24.58 12.97
C ILE A 14 29.95 23.24 12.68
N GLY A 15 29.45 22.58 13.72
CA GLY A 15 28.73 21.31 13.59
C GLY A 15 27.31 21.41 13.04
N CYS A 16 26.64 22.56 13.18
CA CYS A 16 25.26 22.71 12.69
C CYS A 16 25.14 23.15 11.22
N ALA A 17 26.19 23.76 10.66
CA ALA A 17 26.14 24.27 9.28
C ALA A 17 26.36 23.17 8.23
N THR A 18 26.99 22.06 8.58
CA THR A 18 27.23 20.94 7.66
C THR A 18 26.07 19.94 7.58
N PHE A 19 25.16 19.96 8.54
CA PHE A 19 24.01 19.02 8.54
C PHE A 19 22.80 19.53 7.74
N LEU A 20 22.72 20.83 7.48
CA LEU A 20 21.64 21.45 6.69
C LEU A 20 21.95 21.53 5.19
N GLY A 21 23.17 21.23 4.78
CA GLY A 21 23.58 21.31 3.36
C GLY A 21 23.38 20.02 2.55
N LEU A 22 23.02 18.92 3.19
CA LEU A 22 22.90 17.61 2.51
C LEU A 22 21.49 17.29 1.98
N PHE A 23 20.52 18.18 2.20
CA PHE A 23 19.14 17.96 1.72
C PHE A 23 18.74 18.81 0.52
N HIS A 24 19.67 19.59 -0.04
CA HIS A 24 19.47 20.29 -1.31
C HIS A 24 20.30 19.62 -2.42
N THR A 25 20.11 18.33 -2.68
CA THR A 25 20.39 17.83 -4.01
C THR A 25 19.28 18.33 -4.90
N SER A 26 19.59 19.43 -5.58
CA SER A 26 18.83 19.98 -6.68
C SER A 26 18.35 18.85 -7.60
N CYS A 27 17.06 18.84 -7.90
CA CYS A 27 16.54 18.17 -9.08
C CYS A 27 17.25 18.77 -10.30
N ASP A 28 18.33 18.15 -10.73
CA ASP A 28 18.96 18.50 -12.01
C ASP A 28 18.00 18.11 -13.14
N ARG A 29 17.49 19.12 -13.82
CA ARG A 29 16.49 19.06 -14.87
C ARG A 29 17.09 18.68 -16.22
N THR A 30 18.02 17.75 -16.28
CA THR A 30 18.62 17.32 -17.54
C THR A 30 18.54 15.79 -17.66
N GLY A 31 17.50 15.32 -18.29
CA GLY A 31 17.37 13.94 -18.71
C GLY A 31 15.89 13.54 -18.78
N GLY A 32 15.42 13.27 -19.98
CA GLY A 32 14.04 12.85 -20.28
C GLY A 32 13.57 11.66 -19.44
N GLY A 33 13.28 11.93 -18.19
CA GLY A 33 12.62 11.01 -17.27
C GLY A 33 11.19 10.82 -17.74
N GLY A 34 10.84 9.61 -18.13
CA GLY A 34 9.50 9.26 -18.53
C GLY A 34 8.48 9.74 -17.50
N LYS A 35 7.28 10.06 -17.97
CA LYS A 35 6.13 10.54 -17.19
C LYS A 35 5.65 9.58 -16.08
N TYR A 36 6.38 8.51 -15.84
CA TYR A 36 6.05 7.45 -14.88
C TYR A 36 7.06 7.50 -13.75
N GLY A 37 6.63 8.00 -12.59
CA GLY A 37 7.39 7.90 -11.34
C GLY A 37 7.67 6.43 -10.96
N PRO A 38 8.44 6.20 -9.90
CA PRO A 38 8.72 4.86 -9.44
C PRO A 38 7.42 4.09 -9.18
N TYR A 39 7.35 2.82 -9.64
CA TYR A 39 6.19 1.97 -9.43
C TYR A 39 6.54 0.75 -8.60
N VAL A 40 5.55 0.25 -7.88
CA VAL A 40 5.63 -0.94 -7.04
C VAL A 40 4.57 -1.93 -7.51
N ASN A 41 4.92 -3.20 -7.62
CA ASN A 41 3.95 -4.26 -7.83
C ASN A 41 3.37 -4.72 -6.49
N TYR A 42 2.10 -5.12 -6.52
CA TYR A 42 1.39 -5.67 -5.38
C TYR A 42 0.92 -7.08 -5.74
N ASP A 43 1.36 -8.06 -4.95
CA ASP A 43 0.91 -9.45 -4.98
C ASP A 43 0.09 -9.70 -3.72
N VAL A 44 -1.22 -9.62 -3.83
CA VAL A 44 -2.12 -9.73 -2.68
C VAL A 44 -2.90 -11.03 -2.76
N THR A 45 -2.81 -11.82 -1.71
CA THR A 45 -3.64 -13.01 -1.50
C THR A 45 -4.74 -12.66 -0.51
N ALA A 46 -5.98 -12.61 -0.98
CA ALA A 46 -7.15 -12.37 -0.13
C ALA A 46 -7.86 -13.69 0.15
N LYS A 47 -8.02 -14.05 1.42
CA LYS A 47 -8.88 -15.13 1.87
C LYS A 47 -10.22 -14.55 2.29
N VAL A 48 -11.31 -14.99 1.68
CA VAL A 48 -12.66 -14.52 1.99
C VAL A 48 -13.46 -15.67 2.59
N GLN A 49 -14.04 -15.43 3.76
CA GLN A 49 -14.71 -16.45 4.54
C GLN A 49 -15.92 -15.90 5.31
N THR A 50 -16.78 -16.82 5.79
CA THR A 50 -17.87 -16.52 6.72
C THR A 50 -17.32 -16.25 8.13
N PRO A 51 -18.14 -15.77 9.09
CA PRO A 51 -17.73 -15.66 10.50
C PRO A 51 -17.31 -17.01 11.12
N GLU A 52 -17.84 -18.12 10.61
CA GLU A 52 -17.53 -19.48 11.06
C GLU A 52 -16.22 -20.01 10.43
N GLY A 53 -15.65 -19.26 9.47
CA GLY A 53 -14.39 -19.61 8.78
C GLY A 53 -14.58 -20.41 7.50
N GLU A 54 -15.82 -20.62 7.04
CA GLU A 54 -16.10 -21.32 5.78
C GLU A 54 -15.73 -20.46 4.59
N PRO A 55 -15.08 -21.02 3.55
CA PRO A 55 -14.67 -20.28 2.37
C PRO A 55 -15.87 -19.83 1.53
N ILE A 56 -15.78 -18.65 0.94
CA ILE A 56 -16.81 -18.11 0.05
C ILE A 56 -16.23 -17.98 -1.36
N GLU A 57 -16.80 -18.71 -2.31
CA GLU A 57 -16.44 -18.69 -3.73
C GLU A 57 -17.19 -17.59 -4.49
N GLY A 58 -16.61 -17.10 -5.60
CA GLY A 58 -17.28 -16.26 -6.59
C GLY A 58 -17.24 -14.77 -6.32
N LEU A 59 -16.75 -14.33 -5.16
CA LEU A 59 -16.66 -12.92 -4.81
C LEU A 59 -15.57 -12.20 -5.60
N GLU A 60 -15.84 -10.97 -6.00
CA GLU A 60 -14.86 -10.10 -6.64
C GLU A 60 -14.05 -9.34 -5.58
N VAL A 61 -12.72 -9.40 -5.72
CA VAL A 61 -11.76 -8.73 -4.84
C VAL A 61 -10.97 -7.71 -5.62
N THR A 62 -10.89 -6.48 -5.09
CA THR A 62 -10.12 -5.37 -5.68
C THR A 62 -9.32 -4.63 -4.62
N LEU A 63 -8.17 -4.08 -5.04
CA LEU A 63 -7.41 -3.14 -4.22
C LEU A 63 -7.95 -1.73 -4.41
N LEU A 64 -8.02 -0.99 -3.32
CA LEU A 64 -8.53 0.37 -3.29
C LEU A 64 -7.42 1.34 -2.87
N LYS A 65 -7.49 2.57 -3.37
CA LYS A 65 -6.74 3.71 -2.84
C LYS A 65 -7.70 4.81 -2.40
N ARG A 66 -7.25 5.67 -1.51
CA ARG A 66 -8.01 6.87 -1.19
C ARG A 66 -8.09 7.78 -2.41
N SER A 67 -9.26 8.36 -2.63
CA SER A 67 -9.45 9.37 -3.65
C SER A 67 -8.66 10.62 -3.30
N GLU A 68 -7.99 11.21 -4.28
CA GLU A 68 -7.31 12.51 -4.11
C GLU A 68 -8.32 13.68 -4.16
N ASN A 69 -9.50 13.45 -4.73
CA ASN A 69 -10.49 14.48 -5.01
C ASN A 69 -11.67 14.49 -4.03
N SER A 70 -11.76 13.51 -3.15
CA SER A 70 -12.87 13.37 -2.20
C SER A 70 -12.35 12.80 -0.89
N GLU A 71 -12.51 13.54 0.19
CA GLU A 71 -12.09 13.09 1.50
C GLU A 71 -12.95 11.90 1.96
N GLY A 72 -12.30 10.77 2.20
CA GLY A 72 -12.94 9.54 2.67
C GLY A 72 -13.35 8.53 1.60
N ASP A 73 -13.37 8.91 0.33
CA ASP A 73 -13.74 7.99 -0.74
C ASP A 73 -12.60 7.05 -1.14
N PHE A 74 -12.99 5.83 -1.50
CA PHE A 74 -12.10 4.81 -2.01
C PHE A 74 -12.39 4.53 -3.48
N VAL A 75 -11.34 4.49 -4.30
CA VAL A 75 -11.45 4.15 -5.72
C VAL A 75 -10.67 2.87 -6.03
N PRO A 76 -11.24 1.93 -6.80
CA PRO A 76 -10.51 0.76 -7.27
C PRO A 76 -9.35 1.18 -8.18
N TRP A 77 -8.22 0.50 -8.03
CA TRP A 77 -7.06 0.74 -8.90
C TRP A 77 -6.44 -0.54 -9.46
N SER A 78 -6.76 -1.71 -8.87
CA SER A 78 -6.25 -2.98 -9.37
C SER A 78 -7.22 -3.66 -10.32
N LYS A 79 -6.71 -4.67 -11.02
CA LYS A 79 -7.54 -5.69 -11.67
C LYS A 79 -8.35 -6.45 -10.63
N ILE A 80 -9.47 -7.03 -11.08
CA ILE A 80 -10.35 -7.82 -10.23
C ILE A 80 -9.78 -9.23 -10.11
N GLY A 81 -9.56 -9.69 -8.86
CA GLY A 81 -9.40 -11.09 -8.52
C GLY A 81 -10.77 -11.70 -8.18
N ARG A 82 -10.95 -12.99 -8.40
CA ARG A 82 -12.18 -13.69 -8.02
C ARG A 82 -11.86 -14.85 -7.09
N THR A 83 -12.64 -15.02 -6.01
CA THR A 83 -12.41 -16.11 -5.06
C THR A 83 -12.75 -17.46 -5.68
N ASN A 84 -11.87 -18.42 -5.47
CA ASN A 84 -12.05 -19.83 -5.85
C ASN A 84 -12.81 -20.61 -4.77
N ALA A 85 -13.00 -21.92 -4.95
CA ALA A 85 -13.68 -22.80 -4.01
C ALA A 85 -13.06 -22.85 -2.60
N ASN A 86 -11.80 -22.43 -2.44
CA ASN A 86 -11.14 -22.28 -1.15
C ASN A 86 -11.28 -20.87 -0.55
N GLY A 87 -12.10 -20.01 -1.16
CA GLY A 87 -12.28 -18.62 -0.77
C GLY A 87 -11.05 -17.73 -1.06
N ILE A 88 -10.14 -18.14 -1.95
CA ILE A 88 -8.89 -17.42 -2.20
C ILE A 88 -8.97 -16.67 -3.52
N ALA A 89 -8.69 -15.37 -3.47
CA ALA A 89 -8.47 -14.51 -4.63
C ALA A 89 -7.03 -14.03 -4.67
N TYR A 90 -6.44 -14.02 -5.87
CA TYR A 90 -5.13 -13.43 -6.12
C TYR A 90 -5.31 -12.14 -6.90
N VAL A 91 -4.81 -11.05 -6.34
CA VAL A 91 -4.83 -9.74 -6.99
C VAL A 91 -3.41 -9.28 -7.22
N HIS A 92 -3.07 -9.05 -8.48
CA HIS A 92 -1.75 -8.59 -8.90
C HIS A 92 -1.90 -7.33 -9.76
N ASP A 93 -1.27 -6.24 -9.35
CA ASP A 93 -1.22 -5.01 -10.15
C ASP A 93 -0.04 -4.12 -9.71
N GLY A 94 0.25 -3.09 -10.52
CA GLY A 94 1.28 -2.10 -10.25
C GLY A 94 0.70 -0.71 -10.02
N LEU A 95 1.23 0.00 -9.03
CA LEU A 95 0.86 1.37 -8.72
C LEU A 95 2.07 2.28 -8.79
N SER A 96 1.95 3.41 -9.49
CA SER A 96 2.94 4.47 -9.47
C SER A 96 2.90 5.23 -8.15
N GLY A 97 4.07 5.39 -7.55
CA GLY A 97 4.21 5.95 -6.21
C GLY A 97 4.06 4.88 -5.13
N PHE A 98 4.76 5.06 -4.02
CA PHE A 98 4.61 4.20 -2.86
C PHE A 98 3.29 4.58 -2.18
N GLY A 99 2.26 3.76 -2.36
CA GLY A 99 0.87 4.04 -1.98
C GLY A 99 0.56 4.07 -0.48
N GLY A 100 1.52 4.47 0.36
CA GLY A 100 1.28 4.65 1.79
C GLY A 100 1.45 3.36 2.63
N ALA A 101 1.30 3.51 3.95
CA ALA A 101 1.50 2.43 4.93
C ALA A 101 0.32 1.45 5.03
N MET A 102 -0.79 1.71 4.32
CA MET A 102 -2.01 0.91 4.41
C MET A 102 -2.48 0.46 3.03
N LEU A 103 -2.79 -0.83 2.91
CA LEU A 103 -3.43 -1.43 1.75
C LEU A 103 -4.90 -1.66 2.07
N TYR A 104 -5.79 -1.16 1.22
CA TYR A 104 -7.23 -1.35 1.35
C TYR A 104 -7.70 -2.39 0.33
N VAL A 105 -8.52 -3.33 0.78
CA VAL A 105 -9.03 -4.44 -0.03
C VAL A 105 -10.54 -4.50 0.11
N ARG A 106 -11.25 -4.60 -1.03
CA ARG A 106 -12.69 -4.71 -1.08
C ARG A 106 -13.10 -6.05 -1.65
N ALA A 107 -14.01 -6.75 -0.99
CA ALA A 107 -14.73 -7.89 -1.52
C ALA A 107 -16.20 -7.53 -1.79
N VAL A 108 -16.72 -7.95 -2.94
CA VAL A 108 -18.09 -7.67 -3.40
C VAL A 108 -18.71 -8.96 -3.90
N ASP A 109 -19.94 -9.21 -3.47
CA ASP A 109 -20.80 -10.25 -4.06
C ASP A 109 -21.39 -9.73 -5.37
N VAL A 110 -21.10 -10.42 -6.48
CA VAL A 110 -21.55 -10.05 -7.82
C VAL A 110 -22.47 -11.09 -8.44
N ASP A 111 -22.59 -12.27 -7.84
CA ASP A 111 -23.45 -13.36 -8.33
C ASP A 111 -24.75 -13.50 -7.53
N GLY A 112 -24.91 -12.69 -6.49
CA GLY A 112 -26.14 -12.54 -5.73
C GLY A 112 -26.43 -13.74 -4.84
N VAL A 113 -27.45 -14.52 -5.18
CA VAL A 113 -27.95 -15.60 -4.32
C VAL A 113 -27.28 -16.96 -4.55
N LYS A 114 -26.38 -17.08 -5.49
CA LYS A 114 -25.79 -18.37 -5.90
C LYS A 114 -25.01 -19.05 -4.79
N ASN A 115 -24.21 -18.27 -4.04
CA ASN A 115 -23.37 -18.76 -2.93
C ASN A 115 -23.73 -18.06 -1.60
N GLY A 116 -24.97 -17.55 -1.45
CA GLY A 116 -25.38 -16.66 -0.39
C GLY A 116 -25.29 -15.21 -0.85
N ARG A 117 -26.04 -14.34 -0.19
CA ARG A 117 -26.03 -12.89 -0.48
C ARG A 117 -25.19 -12.20 0.58
N TRP A 118 -24.03 -11.66 0.18
CA TRP A 118 -23.03 -11.13 1.09
C TRP A 118 -22.97 -9.60 1.05
N GLU A 119 -22.76 -8.97 2.20
CA GLU A 119 -22.52 -7.53 2.27
C GLU A 119 -21.14 -7.20 1.72
N THR A 120 -21.04 -6.06 1.03
CA THR A 120 -19.72 -5.56 0.58
C THR A 120 -18.83 -5.29 1.79
N LYS A 121 -17.63 -5.87 1.78
CA LYS A 121 -16.62 -5.67 2.82
C LYS A 121 -15.43 -4.88 2.29
N VAL A 122 -15.03 -3.86 3.04
CA VAL A 122 -13.75 -3.19 2.86
C VAL A 122 -12.95 -3.37 4.14
N ASP A 123 -11.72 -3.81 3.99
CA ASP A 123 -10.79 -3.95 5.11
C ASP A 123 -9.41 -3.43 4.71
N SER A 124 -8.51 -3.28 5.68
CA SER A 124 -7.18 -2.74 5.46
C SER A 124 -6.12 -3.52 6.21
N VAL A 125 -4.93 -3.58 5.63
CA VAL A 125 -3.77 -4.20 6.25
C VAL A 125 -2.56 -3.27 6.14
N ALA A 126 -1.78 -3.15 7.21
CA ALA A 126 -0.57 -2.35 7.20
C ALA A 126 0.51 -2.98 6.31
N ILE A 127 1.17 -2.15 5.52
CA ILE A 127 2.36 -2.52 4.76
C ILE A 127 3.57 -2.23 5.65
N THR A 128 4.41 -3.23 5.82
CA THR A 128 5.64 -3.15 6.61
C THR A 128 6.87 -3.32 5.72
N PRO A 129 8.05 -2.91 6.15
CA PRO A 129 9.29 -3.12 5.36
C PRO A 129 9.54 -4.60 4.99
N SER A 130 9.09 -5.55 5.81
CA SER A 130 9.22 -6.99 5.54
C SER A 130 8.33 -7.50 4.40
N ASP A 131 7.30 -6.75 4.04
CA ASP A 131 6.40 -7.09 2.92
C ASP A 131 7.01 -6.74 1.55
N ILE A 132 8.10 -5.94 1.55
CA ILE A 132 8.75 -5.46 0.33
C ILE A 132 9.82 -6.46 -0.11
N HIS A 133 9.58 -7.11 -1.24
CA HIS A 133 10.49 -8.07 -1.85
C HIS A 133 11.12 -7.51 -3.11
N LYS A 134 12.36 -7.92 -3.41
CA LYS A 134 13.10 -7.50 -4.62
C LYS A 134 13.20 -5.96 -4.75
N PHE A 135 13.51 -5.30 -3.63
CA PHE A 135 13.73 -3.87 -3.65
C PHE A 135 15.04 -3.56 -4.40
N HIS A 136 14.93 -2.77 -5.47
CA HIS A 136 16.04 -2.34 -6.32
C HIS A 136 16.06 -0.81 -6.41
N PRO A 137 16.62 -0.11 -5.41
CA PRO A 137 16.61 1.35 -5.37
C PRO A 137 17.39 1.99 -6.53
N GLU A 138 18.35 1.26 -7.09
CA GLU A 138 19.16 1.69 -8.25
C GLU A 138 18.43 1.53 -9.59
N THR A 139 17.29 0.83 -9.63
CA THR A 139 16.54 0.64 -10.86
C THR A 139 15.54 1.77 -11.05
N PHE A 140 15.80 2.63 -12.01
CA PHE A 140 14.90 3.73 -12.33
C PHE A 140 13.54 3.16 -12.77
N GLY A 141 12.51 3.40 -11.94
CA GLY A 141 11.11 3.06 -12.24
C GLY A 141 10.52 1.91 -11.43
N TYR A 142 11.21 0.78 -11.23
CA TYR A 142 10.69 -0.35 -10.46
C TYR A 142 11.33 -0.42 -9.08
N GLN A 143 10.52 -0.32 -8.03
CA GLN A 143 11.01 -0.31 -6.64
C GLN A 143 10.82 -1.63 -5.88
N GLY A 144 10.16 -2.61 -6.47
CA GLY A 144 9.97 -3.89 -5.80
C GLY A 144 8.55 -4.43 -5.89
N THR A 145 8.31 -5.54 -5.19
CA THR A 145 7.00 -6.18 -5.07
C THR A 145 6.60 -6.23 -3.60
N ILE A 146 5.42 -5.74 -3.29
CA ILE A 146 4.78 -5.91 -1.98
C ILE A 146 3.96 -7.19 -2.03
N LYS A 147 4.26 -8.13 -1.12
CA LYS A 147 3.49 -9.35 -0.94
C LYS A 147 2.69 -9.25 0.35
N LYS A 148 1.38 -9.49 0.26
CA LYS A 148 0.51 -9.38 1.42
C LYS A 148 -0.59 -10.41 1.40
N GLU A 149 -0.91 -10.92 2.57
CA GLU A 149 -2.08 -11.75 2.81
C GLU A 149 -3.07 -10.98 3.68
N ILE A 150 -4.36 -11.09 3.36
CA ILE A 150 -5.45 -10.51 4.12
C ILE A 150 -6.61 -11.48 4.21
N THR A 151 -7.28 -11.52 5.36
CA THR A 151 -8.51 -12.29 5.54
C THR A 151 -9.68 -11.32 5.68
N LEU A 152 -10.70 -11.51 4.84
CA LEU A 152 -11.94 -10.75 4.85
C LEU A 152 -13.06 -11.67 5.34
N THR A 153 -13.71 -11.29 6.45
CA THR A 153 -14.88 -11.99 6.97
C THR A 153 -16.13 -11.27 6.50
N MET A 154 -16.95 -11.96 5.73
CA MET A 154 -18.17 -11.43 5.13
C MET A 154 -19.38 -11.75 6.01
N GLU A 155 -20.35 -10.85 6.00
CA GLU A 155 -21.63 -11.06 6.66
C GLU A 155 -22.75 -11.24 5.62
N LEU A 156 -23.72 -12.08 5.93
CA LEU A 156 -24.91 -12.25 5.09
C LEU A 156 -25.77 -11.00 5.15
N VAL A 157 -26.28 -10.58 4.00
CA VAL A 157 -27.29 -9.53 3.91
C VAL A 157 -28.54 -9.99 4.67
N ARG A 158 -28.91 -9.27 5.72
CA ARG A 158 -30.16 -9.52 6.45
C ARG A 158 -31.32 -9.00 5.61
N ASN A 159 -32.28 -9.88 5.29
CA ASN A 159 -33.56 -9.46 4.75
C ASN A 159 -34.45 -9.10 5.96
N ASP A 160 -34.53 -7.82 6.27
CA ASP A 160 -35.50 -7.29 7.22
C ASP A 160 -36.88 -7.21 6.57
#